data_93ca01882a663372a900751c20e73643
#
_entry.id   93ca01882a663372a900751c20e73643
#
_cell.length_a   1.000
_cell.length_b   1.000
_cell.length_c   1.000
_cell.angle_alpha   90.00
_cell.angle_beta   90.00
_cell.angle_gamma   90.00
#
_symmetry.space_group_name_H-M   'P 1'
#
loop_
_entity.id
_entity.type
_entity.pdbx_description
1 polymer ?
#
loop_
_entity_poly.entity_id
_entity_poly.type
_entity_poly.pdbx_seq_one_letter_code
_entity_poly.pdbx_strand_id
1 'polypeptide(L)'
;MSFVSRFLSFALLVTVLISCGCQPPRDPMLDLLDVDLTKTKQDDLNRTMALVDSEIRFEQKEFSNNMATGLNRWAETRGSELDDQSWREDELTKELMEASGSLDIAEGFKDLSFFNTDGYYLQQSNWISQIANRVTDPEIQMAPFELYRMAADNYKPDEDVEAPLVEVVKKLHPEMGDDAGQTVANSMSVFDWVVRNIQLLPDSNLTDGEQEEARLNDSETAAAAGIPGVGYQRYPWQSLLYGQGDYVDRAKIFMLGLRELGIDSVMLATKGENGSLVPWAVGVVVGENYYLFDSKLGLPIPGEKLGSIATLDQVRANPELITSLSLTNEESLADNTDYWVKPEQLDDLVALVYTSPESVSKRMSNLEAALPKELRTDLAFSTSEIAARLPAKEGVAMEPWDVGYQTHEFRQAIRNALEKKSDDVISAKLNDYYFNEFYIDNFVVYRTARARFFKGKFGLDSEGRSLNAIQSFQRLKYTQEQIDNLGSDSDQQRRLGIRKEAEQNVTDFNTEVRSVQGQMNLIRRDAGLFLAQCHFDNGSMNAAANWLKNIKAEDGVDRWNDGITYLLGRSQEKLKDYDQAIEILSSDQLQQSHGNLIRARMLKEIVNGL
;
A
#
# COMPACT_ATOMS: atom_id res chain seq x y z
N MET A 1 -58.06 -12.69 -9.00
CA MET A 1 -57.99 -11.24 -9.30
C MET A 1 -56.71 -10.71 -8.73
N SER A 2 -55.74 -10.38 -9.37
CA SER A 2 -55.25 -10.57 -10.69
C SER A 2 -54.07 -9.61 -10.82
N PHE A 3 -53.00 -10.12 -11.31
CA PHE A 3 -51.75 -9.45 -11.60
C PHE A 3 -51.90 -8.14 -12.39
N VAL A 4 -53.00 -7.94 -13.07
CA VAL A 4 -53.30 -6.75 -13.90
C VAL A 4 -53.58 -5.50 -13.04
N SER A 5 -54.12 -5.65 -11.84
CA SER A 5 -54.45 -4.50 -10.96
C SER A 5 -53.20 -3.82 -10.35
N ARG A 6 -52.11 -4.57 -10.15
CA ARG A 6 -50.85 -4.03 -9.61
C ARG A 6 -50.03 -3.28 -10.67
N PHE A 7 -50.14 -3.67 -11.92
CA PHE A 7 -49.42 -3.00 -13.03
C PHE A 7 -50.04 -1.64 -13.38
N LEU A 8 -51.38 -1.51 -13.27
CA LEU A 8 -52.07 -0.24 -13.49
C LEU A 8 -51.82 0.77 -12.38
N SER A 9 -51.67 0.31 -11.13
CA SER A 9 -51.35 1.19 -9.99
C SER A 9 -49.90 1.72 -10.09
N PHE A 10 -48.97 0.93 -10.61
CA PHE A 10 -47.58 1.35 -10.80
C PHE A 10 -47.44 2.35 -11.97
N ALA A 11 -48.16 2.14 -13.04
CA ALA A 11 -48.17 3.05 -14.20
C ALA A 11 -48.80 4.41 -13.82
N LEU A 12 -49.82 4.43 -12.96
CA LEU A 12 -50.44 5.68 -12.50
C LEU A 12 -49.54 6.46 -11.52
N LEU A 13 -48.76 5.75 -10.68
CA LEU A 13 -47.81 6.38 -9.76
C LEU A 13 -46.66 7.07 -10.50
N VAL A 14 -46.15 6.44 -11.56
CA VAL A 14 -45.12 7.01 -12.42
C VAL A 14 -45.62 8.23 -13.18
N THR A 15 -46.87 8.23 -13.64
CA THR A 15 -47.46 9.35 -14.38
C THR A 15 -47.73 10.56 -13.47
N VAL A 16 -48.09 10.34 -12.21
CA VAL A 16 -48.32 11.43 -11.22
C VAL A 16 -47.01 12.06 -10.76
N LEU A 17 -45.90 11.29 -10.69
CA LEU A 17 -44.58 11.82 -10.34
C LEU A 17 -44.00 12.70 -11.45
N ILE A 18 -44.32 12.43 -12.71
CA ILE A 18 -43.91 13.25 -13.86
C ILE A 18 -44.66 14.59 -13.93
N SER A 19 -45.87 14.67 -13.41
CA SER A 19 -46.71 15.88 -13.46
C SER A 19 -46.45 16.87 -12.33
N CYS A 20 -45.81 16.47 -11.22
CA CYS A 20 -45.54 17.33 -10.08
C CYS A 20 -44.22 18.11 -10.11
N GLY A 21 -43.41 18.00 -11.16
CA GLY A 21 -42.17 18.77 -11.29
C GLY A 21 -41.09 18.44 -10.23
N CYS A 22 -41.33 17.48 -9.34
CA CYS A 22 -40.33 16.93 -8.44
C CYS A 22 -39.51 15.89 -9.21
N GLN A 23 -38.45 16.34 -9.87
CA GLN A 23 -37.41 15.39 -10.31
C GLN A 23 -36.93 14.65 -9.07
N PRO A 24 -36.89 13.29 -9.09
CA PRO A 24 -36.17 12.56 -8.06
C PRO A 24 -34.75 13.13 -7.98
N PRO A 25 -34.14 13.18 -6.80
CA PRO A 25 -32.76 13.63 -6.71
C PRO A 25 -31.97 12.84 -7.76
N ARG A 26 -31.42 13.54 -8.75
CA ARG A 26 -30.60 12.92 -9.79
C ARG A 26 -29.55 12.11 -9.08
N ASP A 27 -29.51 10.82 -9.42
CA ASP A 27 -28.44 9.94 -8.98
C ASP A 27 -27.14 10.61 -9.43
N PRO A 28 -26.23 10.97 -8.51
CA PRO A 28 -24.93 11.56 -8.89
C PRO A 28 -24.14 10.69 -9.88
N MET A 29 -24.51 9.40 -10.00
CA MET A 29 -23.99 8.49 -11.01
C MET A 29 -24.46 8.81 -12.43
N LEU A 30 -25.68 9.31 -12.59
CA LEU A 30 -26.20 9.67 -13.92
C LEU A 30 -25.52 10.93 -14.47
N ASP A 31 -25.11 11.85 -13.63
CA ASP A 31 -24.35 13.04 -14.07
C ASP A 31 -22.88 12.69 -14.43
N LEU A 32 -22.32 11.59 -13.92
CA LEU A 32 -21.05 10.99 -14.39
C LEU A 32 -21.23 10.14 -15.67
N LEU A 33 -22.46 9.69 -15.94
CA LEU A 33 -22.83 8.89 -17.10
C LEU A 33 -23.41 9.74 -18.26
N ASP A 34 -23.51 11.04 -18.14
CA ASP A 34 -23.92 11.96 -19.22
C ASP A 34 -22.82 12.16 -20.29
N VAL A 35 -21.97 11.13 -20.44
CA VAL A 35 -21.17 10.91 -21.63
C VAL A 35 -22.08 10.26 -22.65
N ASP A 36 -22.34 10.97 -23.72
CA ASP A 36 -23.17 10.63 -24.88
C ASP A 36 -23.12 9.12 -25.22
N LEU A 37 -24.20 8.41 -24.97
CA LEU A 37 -24.37 6.95 -25.12
C LEU A 37 -24.18 6.45 -26.58
N THR A 38 -23.91 7.33 -27.54
CA THR A 38 -23.85 7.02 -28.95
C THR A 38 -22.44 6.87 -29.53
N LYS A 39 -21.37 7.12 -28.78
CA LYS A 39 -19.98 7.04 -29.25
C LYS A 39 -19.31 5.71 -28.92
N THR A 40 -18.99 5.00 -29.96
CA THR A 40 -17.99 3.90 -30.19
C THR A 40 -17.45 3.05 -29.02
N LYS A 41 -17.14 1.80 -29.31
CA LYS A 41 -16.60 0.70 -28.50
C LYS A 41 -15.44 1.06 -27.53
N GLN A 42 -14.69 2.14 -27.79
CA GLN A 42 -13.68 2.71 -26.90
C GLN A 42 -14.30 3.32 -25.62
N ASP A 43 -15.59 3.70 -25.69
CA ASP A 43 -16.28 4.38 -24.59
C ASP A 43 -16.57 3.43 -23.41
N ASP A 44 -16.72 2.12 -23.63
CA ASP A 44 -16.97 1.15 -22.54
C ASP A 44 -15.71 0.97 -21.67
N LEU A 45 -14.52 0.87 -22.28
CA LEU A 45 -13.26 0.83 -21.53
C LEU A 45 -13.02 2.15 -20.79
N ASN A 46 -13.17 3.28 -21.48
CA ASN A 46 -12.98 4.61 -20.87
C ASN A 46 -13.92 4.86 -19.69
N ARG A 47 -15.18 4.41 -19.78
CA ARG A 47 -16.14 4.47 -18.65
C ARG A 47 -15.71 3.60 -17.50
N THR A 48 -15.27 2.37 -17.79
CA THR A 48 -14.80 1.44 -16.75
C THR A 48 -13.54 2.00 -16.09
N MET A 49 -12.60 2.54 -16.87
CA MET A 49 -11.41 3.19 -16.35
C MET A 49 -11.72 4.46 -15.54
N ALA A 50 -12.74 5.22 -15.92
CA ALA A 50 -13.23 6.34 -15.11
C ALA A 50 -13.71 5.90 -13.73
N LEU A 51 -14.15 4.64 -13.55
CA LEU A 51 -14.43 4.08 -12.23
C LEU A 51 -13.16 3.89 -11.40
N VAL A 52 -12.03 3.50 -11.99
CA VAL A 52 -10.74 3.38 -11.29
C VAL A 52 -10.22 4.74 -10.84
N ASP A 53 -10.35 5.74 -11.71
CA ASP A 53 -9.87 7.10 -11.45
C ASP A 53 -10.86 7.93 -10.60
N SER A 54 -12.14 7.54 -10.60
CA SER A 54 -13.16 8.28 -9.85
C SER A 54 -12.92 8.10 -8.34
N GLU A 55 -13.14 9.19 -7.62
CA GLU A 55 -13.15 9.24 -6.16
C GLU A 55 -14.45 8.59 -5.65
N ILE A 56 -14.63 7.28 -5.90
CA ILE A 56 -15.92 6.63 -5.93
C ILE A 56 -16.54 6.42 -4.57
N ARG A 57 -17.86 6.62 -4.55
CA ARG A 57 -18.81 6.43 -3.43
C ARG A 57 -19.42 5.03 -3.41
N PHE A 58 -18.72 3.98 -3.85
CA PHE A 58 -19.26 2.63 -3.84
C PHE A 58 -18.72 1.80 -2.69
N GLU A 59 -19.53 0.91 -2.17
CA GLU A 59 -19.06 -0.21 -1.36
C GLU A 59 -18.03 -0.99 -2.16
N GLN A 60 -17.04 -1.55 -1.48
CA GLN A 60 -15.91 -2.21 -2.13
C GLN A 60 -16.34 -3.36 -3.04
N LYS A 61 -17.31 -4.15 -2.58
CA LYS A 61 -17.88 -5.26 -3.36
C LYS A 61 -18.62 -4.77 -4.62
N GLU A 62 -19.34 -3.66 -4.52
CA GLU A 62 -20.06 -3.05 -5.63
C GLU A 62 -19.10 -2.47 -6.66
N PHE A 63 -18.02 -1.81 -6.22
CA PHE A 63 -16.94 -1.35 -7.09
C PHE A 63 -16.36 -2.51 -7.91
N SER A 64 -15.96 -3.57 -7.26
CA SER A 64 -15.34 -4.74 -7.87
C SER A 64 -16.26 -5.42 -8.89
N ASN A 65 -17.54 -5.60 -8.55
CA ASN A 65 -18.54 -6.16 -9.45
C ASN A 65 -18.76 -5.27 -10.69
N ASN A 66 -18.82 -3.95 -10.52
CA ASN A 66 -18.99 -3.01 -11.61
C ASN A 66 -17.79 -2.99 -12.54
N MET A 67 -16.56 -3.06 -11.96
CA MET A 67 -15.33 -3.16 -12.74
C MET A 67 -15.29 -4.44 -13.57
N ALA A 68 -15.51 -5.60 -12.95
CA ALA A 68 -15.53 -6.89 -13.66
C ALA A 68 -16.58 -6.91 -14.77
N THR A 69 -17.79 -6.40 -14.49
CA THR A 69 -18.86 -6.33 -15.50
C THR A 69 -18.49 -5.43 -16.66
N GLY A 70 -17.90 -4.26 -16.40
CA GLY A 70 -17.48 -3.31 -17.44
C GLY A 70 -16.36 -3.87 -18.30
N LEU A 71 -15.35 -4.49 -17.68
CA LEU A 71 -14.21 -5.10 -18.37
C LEU A 71 -14.65 -6.32 -19.21
N ASN A 72 -15.53 -7.18 -18.70
CA ASN A 72 -16.06 -8.31 -19.46
C ASN A 72 -16.85 -7.83 -20.68
N ARG A 73 -17.70 -6.81 -20.53
CA ARG A 73 -18.43 -6.22 -21.67
C ARG A 73 -17.48 -5.66 -22.72
N TRP A 74 -16.43 -4.97 -22.30
CA TRP A 74 -15.40 -4.49 -23.21
C TRP A 74 -14.70 -5.65 -23.93
N ALA A 75 -14.29 -6.71 -23.23
CA ALA A 75 -13.65 -7.87 -23.80
C ALA A 75 -14.55 -8.59 -24.81
N GLU A 76 -15.84 -8.81 -24.51
CA GLU A 76 -16.82 -9.41 -25.42
C GLU A 76 -16.97 -8.62 -26.72
N THR A 77 -16.91 -7.30 -26.67
CA THR A 77 -17.04 -6.46 -27.86
C THR A 77 -15.81 -6.42 -28.74
N ARG A 78 -14.65 -6.84 -28.22
CA ARG A 78 -13.34 -6.84 -28.89
C ARG A 78 -12.71 -8.22 -29.08
N GLY A 79 -13.42 -9.29 -28.74
CA GLY A 79 -12.86 -10.63 -28.63
C GLY A 79 -11.98 -11.07 -29.80
N SER A 80 -12.36 -10.78 -31.06
CA SER A 80 -11.56 -11.13 -32.24
C SER A 80 -10.31 -10.27 -32.45
N GLU A 81 -10.29 -9.05 -31.92
CA GLU A 81 -9.15 -8.13 -32.01
C GLU A 81 -8.09 -8.44 -30.92
N LEU A 82 -8.52 -9.07 -29.82
CA LEU A 82 -7.64 -9.40 -28.69
C LEU A 82 -6.90 -10.73 -28.86
N ASP A 83 -7.44 -11.65 -29.68
CA ASP A 83 -6.84 -12.97 -29.91
C ASP A 83 -5.55 -12.94 -30.75
N ASP A 84 -5.34 -11.87 -31.53
CA ASP A 84 -4.14 -11.67 -32.35
C ASP A 84 -2.93 -11.11 -31.60
N GLN A 85 -3.05 -10.86 -30.30
CA GLN A 85 -1.94 -10.32 -29.53
C GLN A 85 -0.90 -11.37 -29.18
N SER A 86 0.37 -10.92 -29.13
CA SER A 86 1.57 -11.76 -28.98
C SER A 86 1.81 -12.27 -27.54
N TRP A 87 0.76 -12.37 -26.71
CA TRP A 87 0.90 -12.91 -25.35
C TRP A 87 1.54 -14.31 -25.37
N ARG A 88 2.46 -14.53 -24.47
CA ARG A 88 3.13 -15.81 -24.24
C ARG A 88 2.94 -16.20 -22.78
N GLU A 89 2.78 -17.49 -22.54
CA GLU A 89 2.82 -18.06 -21.21
C GLU A 89 4.22 -17.86 -20.62
N ASP A 90 4.30 -17.39 -19.38
CA ASP A 90 5.57 -17.18 -18.69
C ASP A 90 6.13 -18.51 -18.20
N GLU A 91 7.27 -18.93 -18.71
CA GLU A 91 7.84 -20.25 -18.46
C GLU A 91 8.25 -20.44 -16.98
N LEU A 92 8.88 -19.42 -16.33
CA LEU A 92 9.27 -19.53 -14.92
C LEU A 92 8.03 -19.63 -14.01
N THR A 93 7.01 -18.86 -14.31
CA THR A 93 5.76 -18.91 -13.54
C THR A 93 5.02 -20.22 -13.74
N LYS A 94 5.08 -20.79 -14.97
CA LYS A 94 4.50 -22.09 -15.27
C LYS A 94 5.17 -23.21 -14.49
N GLU A 95 6.50 -23.25 -14.46
CA GLU A 95 7.25 -24.24 -13.68
C GLU A 95 6.90 -24.15 -12.18
N LEU A 96 6.78 -22.94 -11.63
CA LEU A 96 6.35 -22.72 -10.26
C LEU A 96 4.96 -23.28 -9.99
N MET A 97 4.00 -23.02 -10.87
CA MET A 97 2.62 -23.49 -10.71
C MET A 97 2.51 -25.01 -10.83
N GLU A 98 3.26 -25.62 -11.74
CA GLU A 98 3.33 -27.07 -11.88
C GLU A 98 3.89 -27.72 -10.61
N ALA A 99 4.92 -27.11 -10.02
CA ALA A 99 5.53 -27.58 -8.77
C ALA A 99 4.60 -27.44 -7.55
N SER A 100 3.83 -26.35 -7.49
CA SER A 100 2.88 -26.09 -6.38
C SER A 100 1.55 -26.82 -6.48
N GLY A 101 1.24 -27.42 -7.65
CA GLY A 101 -0.07 -28.01 -7.92
C GLY A 101 -1.19 -26.97 -8.18
N SER A 102 -0.83 -25.71 -8.35
CA SER A 102 -1.77 -24.57 -8.53
C SER A 102 -2.18 -24.33 -9.99
N LEU A 103 -2.12 -25.34 -10.85
CA LEU A 103 -2.47 -25.25 -12.27
C LEU A 103 -3.89 -24.70 -12.53
N ASP A 104 -4.85 -25.04 -11.68
CA ASP A 104 -6.24 -24.56 -11.81
C ASP A 104 -6.34 -23.03 -11.71
N ILE A 105 -5.48 -22.40 -10.89
CA ILE A 105 -5.41 -20.94 -10.77
C ILE A 105 -4.86 -20.34 -12.07
N ALA A 106 -3.79 -20.93 -12.61
CA ALA A 106 -3.16 -20.46 -13.84
C ALA A 106 -4.10 -20.51 -15.05
N GLU A 107 -4.87 -21.58 -15.20
CA GLU A 107 -5.80 -21.73 -16.32
C GLU A 107 -6.94 -20.70 -16.25
N GLY A 108 -7.46 -20.41 -15.06
CA GLY A 108 -8.46 -19.37 -14.86
C GLY A 108 -7.99 -17.98 -15.30
N PHE A 109 -6.68 -17.69 -15.23
CA PHE A 109 -6.12 -16.40 -15.63
C PHE A 109 -5.76 -16.29 -17.12
N LYS A 110 -5.84 -17.38 -17.87
CA LYS A 110 -5.69 -17.36 -19.35
C LYS A 110 -6.94 -16.87 -20.06
N ASP A 111 -8.11 -17.06 -19.46
CA ASP A 111 -9.38 -16.59 -20.01
C ASP A 111 -9.41 -15.06 -20.11
N LEU A 112 -10.16 -14.55 -21.08
CA LEU A 112 -10.46 -13.12 -21.22
C LEU A 112 -11.51 -12.64 -20.22
N SER A 113 -12.16 -13.54 -19.49
CA SER A 113 -13.11 -13.19 -18.44
C SER A 113 -12.40 -12.51 -17.27
N PHE A 114 -12.93 -11.36 -16.84
CA PHE A 114 -12.43 -10.63 -15.68
C PHE A 114 -13.17 -11.03 -14.42
N PHE A 115 -12.43 -11.14 -13.31
CA PHE A 115 -12.97 -11.46 -12.01
C PHE A 115 -13.02 -10.20 -11.11
N ASN A 116 -13.73 -10.30 -10.02
CA ASN A 116 -13.82 -9.20 -9.05
C ASN A 116 -12.45 -8.75 -8.53
N THR A 117 -11.48 -9.66 -8.40
CA THR A 117 -10.11 -9.37 -7.99
C THR A 117 -9.35 -8.50 -9.00
N ASP A 118 -9.67 -8.62 -10.28
CA ASP A 118 -9.01 -7.83 -11.34
C ASP A 118 -9.30 -6.32 -11.22
N GLY A 119 -10.48 -5.95 -10.75
CA GLY A 119 -10.82 -4.56 -10.47
C GLY A 119 -9.95 -3.96 -9.37
N TYR A 120 -9.66 -4.74 -8.33
CA TYR A 120 -8.74 -4.32 -7.26
C TYR A 120 -7.30 -4.23 -7.74
N TYR A 121 -6.87 -5.18 -8.55
CA TYR A 121 -5.53 -5.17 -9.13
C TYR A 121 -5.31 -3.94 -10.01
N LEU A 122 -6.26 -3.63 -10.88
CA LEU A 122 -6.21 -2.44 -11.72
C LEU A 122 -6.19 -1.15 -10.88
N GLN A 123 -6.98 -1.06 -9.81
CA GLN A 123 -6.96 0.06 -8.88
C GLN A 123 -5.61 0.18 -8.16
N GLN A 124 -5.04 -0.95 -7.72
CA GLN A 124 -3.72 -1.03 -7.10
C GLN A 124 -2.64 -0.47 -8.02
N SER A 125 -2.57 -0.95 -9.26
CA SER A 125 -1.58 -0.50 -10.23
C SER A 125 -1.73 0.99 -10.53
N ASN A 126 -2.96 1.48 -10.69
CA ASN A 126 -3.22 2.91 -10.87
C ASN A 126 -2.75 3.75 -9.67
N TRP A 127 -2.99 3.31 -8.42
CA TRP A 127 -2.51 4.02 -7.23
C TRP A 127 -0.99 4.02 -7.13
N ILE A 128 -0.36 2.87 -7.39
CA ILE A 128 1.10 2.74 -7.35
C ILE A 128 1.74 3.62 -8.41
N SER A 129 1.21 3.61 -9.63
CA SER A 129 1.66 4.48 -10.72
C SER A 129 1.57 5.97 -10.36
N GLN A 130 0.44 6.40 -9.79
CA GLN A 130 0.28 7.78 -9.33
C GLN A 130 1.26 8.16 -8.22
N ILE A 131 1.50 7.27 -7.26
CA ILE A 131 2.46 7.48 -6.18
C ILE A 131 3.87 7.59 -6.77
N ALA A 132 4.31 6.60 -7.55
CA ALA A 132 5.65 6.54 -8.12
C ALA A 132 5.97 7.76 -8.96
N ASN A 133 5.09 8.13 -9.89
CA ASN A 133 5.27 9.31 -10.73
C ASN A 133 5.29 10.62 -9.92
N ARG A 134 4.47 10.73 -8.87
CA ARG A 134 4.43 11.92 -8.02
C ARG A 134 5.70 12.08 -7.19
N VAL A 135 6.14 11.02 -6.51
CA VAL A 135 7.28 11.13 -5.59
C VAL A 135 8.62 11.24 -6.30
N THR A 136 8.66 10.94 -7.59
CA THR A 136 9.84 11.11 -8.45
C THR A 136 9.82 12.43 -9.24
N ASP A 137 8.78 13.24 -9.09
CA ASP A 137 8.77 14.61 -9.60
C ASP A 137 9.90 15.42 -8.93
N PRO A 138 10.79 16.06 -9.69
CA PRO A 138 11.94 16.79 -9.14
C PRO A 138 11.58 17.85 -8.11
N GLU A 139 10.41 18.50 -8.25
CA GLU A 139 9.95 19.50 -7.28
C GLU A 139 9.54 18.88 -5.93
N ILE A 140 9.06 17.64 -5.95
CA ILE A 140 8.60 16.90 -4.75
C ILE A 140 9.74 16.11 -4.12
N GLN A 141 10.68 15.59 -4.92
CA GLN A 141 11.84 14.82 -4.46
C GLN A 141 12.70 15.55 -3.42
N MET A 142 12.61 16.86 -3.36
CA MET A 142 13.49 17.66 -2.48
C MET A 142 13.17 17.52 -0.99
N ALA A 143 11.96 17.09 -0.62
CA ALA A 143 11.50 17.21 0.75
C ALA A 143 12.07 16.21 1.78
N PRO A 144 12.21 14.87 1.51
CA PRO A 144 12.39 13.89 2.60
C PRO A 144 13.82 13.44 2.90
N PHE A 145 14.87 14.02 2.28
CA PHE A 145 16.22 13.43 2.26
C PHE A 145 17.29 14.23 3.01
N GLU A 146 16.94 14.89 4.12
CA GLU A 146 17.85 15.75 4.87
C GLU A 146 19.11 15.01 5.35
N LEU A 147 18.97 13.80 5.90
CA LEU A 147 20.10 12.96 6.34
C LEU A 147 21.12 12.75 5.20
N TYR A 148 20.67 12.40 4.02
CA TYR A 148 21.54 12.13 2.86
C TYR A 148 22.19 13.39 2.31
N ARG A 149 21.49 14.52 2.35
CA ARG A 149 22.06 15.83 1.98
C ARG A 149 23.17 16.24 2.92
N MET A 150 22.93 16.12 4.22
CA MET A 150 23.94 16.42 5.23
C MET A 150 25.18 15.56 5.02
N ALA A 151 25.01 14.26 4.74
CA ALA A 151 26.12 13.36 4.47
C ALA A 151 26.88 13.72 3.17
N ALA A 152 26.18 14.25 2.15
CA ALA A 152 26.79 14.59 0.86
C ALA A 152 27.60 15.90 0.88
N ASP A 153 27.21 16.89 1.64
CA ASP A 153 27.72 18.26 1.53
C ASP A 153 28.73 18.65 2.61
N ASN A 154 29.12 17.74 3.55
CA ASN A 154 29.82 18.16 4.77
C ASN A 154 29.14 19.39 5.39
N TYR A 155 27.85 19.30 5.50
CA TYR A 155 26.84 20.23 6.01
C TYR A 155 27.29 21.69 6.21
N LYS A 156 26.70 22.59 5.44
CA LYS A 156 26.72 24.03 5.74
C LYS A 156 25.29 24.47 6.00
N PRO A 157 24.94 24.81 7.25
CA PRO A 157 23.54 25.11 7.65
C PRO A 157 22.89 26.27 6.91
N ASP A 158 23.67 27.12 6.27
CA ASP A 158 23.25 28.43 5.76
C ASP A 158 22.96 28.47 4.24
N GLU A 159 23.05 27.36 3.52
CA GLU A 159 22.69 27.35 2.12
C GLU A 159 21.19 27.03 1.95
N ASP A 160 20.41 28.08 1.61
CA ASP A 160 18.94 28.00 1.41
C ASP A 160 18.49 27.20 0.18
N VAL A 161 19.41 26.80 -0.68
CA VAL A 161 19.08 26.07 -1.93
C VAL A 161 19.29 24.58 -1.74
N GLU A 162 18.20 23.85 -1.63
CA GLU A 162 18.22 22.38 -1.58
C GLU A 162 18.63 21.82 -2.95
N ALA A 163 19.75 21.10 -3.01
CA ALA A 163 20.17 20.41 -4.24
C ALA A 163 19.15 19.32 -4.62
N PRO A 164 18.86 19.11 -5.92
CA PRO A 164 18.07 17.97 -6.37
C PRO A 164 18.62 16.63 -5.86
N LEU A 165 17.75 15.68 -5.54
CA LEU A 165 18.16 14.40 -4.96
C LEU A 165 19.20 13.66 -5.84
N VAL A 166 19.07 13.75 -7.16
CA VAL A 166 20.04 13.14 -8.09
C VAL A 166 21.46 13.69 -7.89
N GLU A 167 21.60 14.99 -7.60
CA GLU A 167 22.90 15.59 -7.33
C GLU A 167 23.48 15.14 -5.97
N VAL A 168 22.62 14.95 -4.98
CA VAL A 168 22.99 14.35 -3.69
C VAL A 168 23.51 12.94 -3.89
N VAL A 169 22.76 12.11 -4.64
CA VAL A 169 23.17 10.72 -4.97
C VAL A 169 24.52 10.69 -5.68
N LYS A 170 24.75 11.55 -6.67
CA LYS A 170 26.02 11.62 -7.40
C LYS A 170 27.20 12.05 -6.54
N LYS A 171 26.98 12.89 -5.53
CA LYS A 171 28.03 13.23 -4.53
C LYS A 171 28.35 12.06 -3.60
N LEU A 172 27.36 11.26 -3.25
CA LEU A 172 27.53 10.05 -2.43
C LEU A 172 28.14 8.89 -3.21
N HIS A 173 27.85 8.83 -4.51
CA HIS A 173 28.26 7.81 -5.46
C HIS A 173 28.92 8.45 -6.69
N PRO A 174 30.15 8.98 -6.57
CA PRO A 174 30.80 9.74 -7.63
C PRO A 174 31.14 8.91 -8.88
N GLU A 175 31.06 7.59 -8.78
CA GLU A 175 31.25 6.65 -9.88
C GLU A 175 30.02 6.55 -10.81
N MET A 176 28.85 7.06 -10.39
CA MET A 176 27.62 6.97 -11.16
C MET A 176 27.52 8.04 -12.25
N GLY A 177 27.09 7.61 -13.44
CA GLY A 177 26.59 8.52 -14.48
C GLY A 177 25.19 9.09 -14.15
N ASP A 178 24.72 10.02 -14.97
CA ASP A 178 23.46 10.74 -14.74
C ASP A 178 22.25 9.79 -14.68
N ASP A 179 22.13 8.84 -15.60
CA ASP A 179 21.00 7.88 -15.65
C ASP A 179 21.01 6.95 -14.42
N ALA A 180 22.18 6.47 -14.01
CA ALA A 180 22.33 5.64 -12.82
C ALA A 180 21.98 6.43 -11.55
N GLY A 181 22.47 7.65 -11.43
CA GLY A 181 22.15 8.54 -10.32
C GLY A 181 20.64 8.85 -10.23
N GLN A 182 19.99 9.08 -11.37
CA GLN A 182 18.54 9.30 -11.42
C GLN A 182 17.76 8.04 -11.00
N THR A 183 18.19 6.85 -11.45
CA THR A 183 17.57 5.58 -11.06
C THR A 183 17.63 5.37 -9.55
N VAL A 184 18.78 5.61 -8.92
CA VAL A 184 18.93 5.51 -7.46
C VAL A 184 18.10 6.57 -6.75
N ALA A 185 18.09 7.83 -7.20
CA ALA A 185 17.29 8.90 -6.63
C ALA A 185 15.79 8.59 -6.68
N ASN A 186 15.29 8.08 -7.81
CA ASN A 186 13.91 7.64 -7.95
C ASN A 186 13.58 6.48 -6.99
N SER A 187 14.49 5.52 -6.89
CA SER A 187 14.33 4.37 -5.97
C SER A 187 14.28 4.81 -4.52
N MET A 188 15.15 5.73 -4.10
CA MET A 188 15.11 6.33 -2.77
C MET A 188 13.76 7.02 -2.50
N SER A 189 13.23 7.74 -3.49
CA SER A 189 11.97 8.47 -3.35
C SER A 189 10.78 7.53 -3.15
N VAL A 190 10.68 6.48 -3.95
CA VAL A 190 9.61 5.47 -3.81
C VAL A 190 9.75 4.72 -2.49
N PHE A 191 10.98 4.29 -2.15
CA PHE A 191 11.24 3.58 -0.90
C PHE A 191 10.89 4.42 0.34
N ASP A 192 11.35 5.67 0.38
CA ASP A 192 11.04 6.59 1.49
C ASP A 192 9.53 6.78 1.64
N TRP A 193 8.80 6.96 0.53
CA TRP A 193 7.36 7.08 0.58
C TRP A 193 6.70 5.83 1.17
N VAL A 194 7.13 4.64 0.76
CA VAL A 194 6.61 3.36 1.27
C VAL A 194 6.82 3.26 2.77
N VAL A 195 8.05 3.50 3.25
CA VAL A 195 8.38 3.39 4.68
C VAL A 195 7.59 4.39 5.53
N ARG A 196 7.39 5.61 5.06
CA ARG A 196 6.64 6.66 5.78
C ARG A 196 5.13 6.41 5.80
N ASN A 197 4.59 5.75 4.78
CA ASN A 197 3.15 5.66 4.57
C ASN A 197 2.57 4.28 4.84
N ILE A 198 3.41 3.26 4.98
CA ILE A 198 3.03 1.91 5.37
C ILE A 198 3.71 1.59 6.70
N GLN A 199 2.95 1.68 7.79
CA GLN A 199 3.46 1.32 9.11
C GLN A 199 3.88 -0.15 9.14
N LEU A 200 5.06 -0.44 9.71
CA LEU A 200 5.56 -1.80 9.86
C LEU A 200 4.72 -2.56 10.89
N LEU A 201 4.24 -3.72 10.51
CA LEU A 201 3.59 -4.69 11.37
C LEU A 201 4.55 -5.84 11.70
N PRO A 202 4.23 -6.64 12.73
CA PRO A 202 4.96 -7.87 13.01
C PRO A 202 5.06 -8.78 11.78
N ASP A 203 6.15 -9.53 11.73
CA ASP A 203 6.50 -10.39 10.60
C ASP A 203 5.44 -11.46 10.33
N SER A 204 5.06 -11.63 9.06
CA SER A 204 4.14 -12.67 8.60
C SER A 204 4.82 -14.00 8.25
N ASN A 205 6.15 -14.02 8.13
CA ASN A 205 6.92 -15.20 7.74
C ASN A 205 7.36 -16.08 8.92
N LEU A 206 6.54 -16.14 9.96
CA LEU A 206 6.77 -17.09 11.05
C LEU A 206 6.50 -18.53 10.57
N THR A 207 7.17 -19.51 11.17
CA THR A 207 6.84 -20.92 10.93
C THR A 207 5.39 -21.22 11.30
N ASP A 208 4.79 -22.25 10.70
CA ASP A 208 3.38 -22.59 10.95
C ASP A 208 3.03 -22.70 12.45
N GLY A 209 3.94 -23.24 13.26
CA GLY A 209 3.76 -23.34 14.70
C GLY A 209 3.84 -22.00 15.42
N GLU A 210 4.80 -21.16 15.06
CA GLU A 210 4.96 -19.81 15.61
C GLU A 210 3.82 -18.89 15.16
N GLN A 211 3.37 -19.02 13.92
CA GLN A 211 2.21 -18.29 13.41
C GLN A 211 0.94 -18.67 14.18
N GLU A 212 0.71 -19.95 14.43
CA GLU A 212 -0.46 -20.41 15.16
C GLU A 212 -0.41 -19.95 16.62
N GLU A 213 0.74 -20.02 17.27
CA GLU A 213 0.93 -19.53 18.64
C GLU A 213 0.77 -18.01 18.72
N ALA A 214 1.36 -17.25 17.80
CA ALA A 214 1.21 -15.82 17.73
C ALA A 214 -0.24 -15.40 17.41
N ARG A 215 -0.91 -16.09 16.49
CA ARG A 215 -2.34 -15.88 16.21
C ARG A 215 -3.22 -16.12 17.44
N LEU A 216 -2.87 -17.10 18.26
CA LEU A 216 -3.61 -17.42 19.46
C LEU A 216 -3.37 -16.39 20.58
N ASN A 217 -2.15 -15.92 20.73
CA ASN A 217 -1.75 -15.01 21.82
C ASN A 217 -2.09 -13.55 21.53
N ASP A 218 -1.91 -13.07 20.28
CA ASP A 218 -2.14 -11.67 19.90
C ASP A 218 -3.57 -11.37 19.49
N SER A 219 -4.41 -12.40 19.27
CA SER A 219 -5.72 -12.22 18.65
C SER A 219 -6.67 -11.31 19.43
N GLU A 220 -6.63 -11.30 20.75
CA GLU A 220 -7.51 -10.45 21.56
C GLU A 220 -7.04 -8.97 21.53
N THR A 221 -5.73 -8.75 21.64
CA THR A 221 -5.14 -7.40 21.62
C THR A 221 -5.19 -6.80 20.22
N ALA A 222 -4.86 -7.58 19.20
CA ALA A 222 -4.90 -7.14 17.80
C ALA A 222 -6.34 -6.90 17.32
N ALA A 223 -7.29 -7.76 17.66
CA ALA A 223 -8.69 -7.56 17.34
C ALA A 223 -9.28 -6.32 18.02
N ALA A 224 -8.92 -6.09 19.29
CA ALA A 224 -9.32 -4.88 20.02
C ALA A 224 -8.72 -3.60 19.39
N ALA A 225 -7.52 -3.69 18.82
CA ALA A 225 -6.87 -2.60 18.10
C ALA A 225 -7.32 -2.46 16.65
N GLY A 226 -8.13 -3.40 16.12
CA GLY A 226 -8.54 -3.42 14.71
C GLY A 226 -7.40 -3.74 13.75
N ILE A 227 -6.41 -4.53 14.18
CA ILE A 227 -5.25 -4.94 13.40
C ILE A 227 -5.33 -6.45 13.19
N PRO A 228 -5.29 -6.96 11.95
CA PRO A 228 -5.13 -8.39 11.71
C PRO A 228 -3.84 -8.90 12.35
N GLY A 229 -3.88 -10.06 12.97
CA GLY A 229 -2.73 -10.64 13.65
C GLY A 229 -1.59 -11.04 12.72
N VAL A 230 -0.53 -11.54 13.34
CA VAL A 230 0.66 -12.06 12.65
C VAL A 230 0.28 -13.13 11.61
N GLY A 231 0.98 -13.14 10.48
CA GLY A 231 0.73 -14.09 9.39
C GLY A 231 -0.46 -13.75 8.48
N TYR A 232 -1.09 -12.60 8.67
CA TYR A 232 -2.15 -12.13 7.79
C TYR A 232 -1.56 -11.54 6.50
N GLN A 233 -1.79 -12.22 5.38
CA GLN A 233 -1.25 -11.79 4.08
C GLN A 233 -2.19 -10.80 3.38
N ARG A 234 -1.62 -9.70 2.88
CA ARG A 234 -2.33 -8.62 2.20
C ARG A 234 -1.98 -8.53 0.73
N TYR A 235 -2.98 -8.18 -0.07
CA TYR A 235 -2.69 -7.60 -1.38
C TYR A 235 -2.06 -6.20 -1.21
N PRO A 236 -1.20 -5.74 -2.13
CA PRO A 236 -0.62 -4.40 -2.05
C PRO A 236 -1.66 -3.27 -1.94
N TRP A 237 -2.84 -3.40 -2.60
CA TRP A 237 -3.91 -2.40 -2.47
C TRP A 237 -4.45 -2.29 -1.04
N GLN A 238 -4.46 -3.38 -0.28
CA GLN A 238 -4.89 -3.38 1.11
C GLN A 238 -3.88 -2.63 1.98
N SER A 239 -2.60 -2.94 1.85
CA SER A 239 -1.54 -2.25 2.59
C SER A 239 -1.50 -0.76 2.25
N LEU A 240 -1.73 -0.38 0.99
CA LEU A 240 -1.88 1.03 0.58
C LEU A 240 -3.09 1.68 1.24
N LEU A 241 -4.25 1.04 1.18
CA LEU A 241 -5.50 1.61 1.68
C LEU A 241 -5.47 1.79 3.20
N TYR A 242 -5.00 0.76 3.91
CA TYR A 242 -4.96 0.75 5.38
C TYR A 242 -3.72 1.43 5.97
N GLY A 243 -2.67 1.68 5.17
CA GLY A 243 -1.45 2.35 5.60
C GLY A 243 -0.58 1.48 6.51
N GLN A 244 -0.69 0.16 6.45
CA GLN A 244 0.05 -0.77 7.29
C GLN A 244 0.32 -2.10 6.57
N GLY A 245 1.41 -2.75 6.92
CA GLY A 245 1.83 -4.03 6.37
C GLY A 245 3.14 -4.50 7.01
N ASP A 246 3.49 -5.75 6.81
CA ASP A 246 4.81 -6.23 7.21
C ASP A 246 5.90 -5.78 6.22
N TYR A 247 7.13 -6.21 6.44
CA TYR A 247 8.24 -5.83 5.57
C TYR A 247 8.13 -6.41 4.15
N VAL A 248 7.46 -7.56 3.98
CA VAL A 248 7.18 -8.15 2.67
C VAL A 248 6.15 -7.31 1.92
N ASP A 249 5.11 -6.82 2.61
CA ASP A 249 4.13 -5.89 2.04
C ASP A 249 4.78 -4.59 1.57
N ARG A 250 5.68 -4.00 2.37
CA ARG A 250 6.48 -2.84 1.99
C ARG A 250 7.32 -3.12 0.75
N ALA A 251 8.01 -4.27 0.72
CA ALA A 251 8.84 -4.68 -0.41
C ALA A 251 8.02 -4.85 -1.69
N LYS A 252 6.85 -5.51 -1.62
CA LYS A 252 5.92 -5.66 -2.78
C LYS A 252 5.54 -4.30 -3.36
N ILE A 253 5.11 -3.35 -2.52
CA ILE A 253 4.70 -2.02 -2.97
C ILE A 253 5.89 -1.26 -3.56
N PHE A 254 7.06 -1.36 -2.95
CA PHE A 254 8.28 -0.73 -3.45
C PHE A 254 8.67 -1.27 -4.82
N MET A 255 8.75 -2.60 -5.00
CA MET A 255 9.09 -3.24 -6.26
C MET A 255 8.08 -2.91 -7.37
N LEU A 256 6.79 -2.90 -7.06
CA LEU A 256 5.75 -2.49 -8.00
C LEU A 256 5.86 -1.01 -8.39
N GLY A 257 6.21 -0.13 -7.43
CA GLY A 257 6.47 1.28 -7.71
C GLY A 257 7.69 1.50 -8.59
N LEU A 258 8.76 0.73 -8.41
CA LEU A 258 9.94 0.75 -9.27
C LEU A 258 9.60 0.32 -10.69
N ARG A 259 8.77 -0.70 -10.84
CA ARG A 259 8.33 -1.17 -12.15
C ARG A 259 7.58 -0.09 -12.93
N GLU A 260 6.68 0.64 -12.31
CA GLU A 260 5.97 1.76 -12.95
C GLU A 260 6.92 2.83 -13.50
N LEU A 261 8.16 2.87 -12.99
CA LEU A 261 9.25 3.75 -13.46
C LEU A 261 10.21 3.05 -14.43
N GLY A 262 9.94 1.79 -14.81
CA GLY A 262 10.82 1.01 -15.67
C GLY A 262 12.12 0.58 -15.01
N ILE A 263 12.17 0.50 -13.67
CA ILE A 263 13.35 0.11 -12.89
C ILE A 263 13.22 -1.35 -12.47
N ASP A 264 14.14 -2.21 -12.92
CA ASP A 264 14.17 -3.62 -12.53
C ASP A 264 14.63 -3.79 -11.07
N SER A 265 14.00 -4.72 -10.37
CA SER A 265 14.32 -5.03 -8.97
C SER A 265 13.97 -6.47 -8.62
N VAL A 266 14.62 -7.00 -7.60
CA VAL A 266 14.41 -8.34 -7.06
C VAL A 266 14.30 -8.29 -5.54
N MET A 267 13.62 -9.26 -4.95
CA MET A 267 13.73 -9.54 -3.53
C MET A 267 14.90 -10.53 -3.32
N LEU A 268 15.96 -10.09 -2.68
CA LEU A 268 17.03 -10.96 -2.25
C LEU A 268 16.58 -11.72 -1.00
N ALA A 269 16.75 -13.03 -1.02
CA ALA A 269 16.38 -13.91 0.09
C ALA A 269 17.59 -14.73 0.54
N THR A 270 17.68 -14.94 1.85
CA THR A 270 18.63 -15.89 2.47
C THR A 270 17.98 -17.25 2.62
N LYS A 271 18.79 -18.30 2.78
CA LYS A 271 18.31 -19.64 3.07
C LYS A 271 18.25 -19.84 4.59
N GLY A 272 17.07 -20.14 5.11
CA GLY A 272 16.85 -20.54 6.51
C GLY A 272 17.38 -21.94 6.78
N GLU A 273 17.44 -22.35 8.06
CA GLU A 273 18.00 -23.64 8.51
C GLU A 273 17.31 -24.86 7.89
N ASN A 274 16.02 -24.76 7.58
CA ASN A 274 15.22 -25.81 6.93
C ASN A 274 15.19 -25.70 5.40
N GLY A 275 15.98 -24.79 4.80
CA GLY A 275 16.01 -24.52 3.37
C GLY A 275 14.87 -23.60 2.88
N SER A 276 14.05 -23.07 3.78
CA SER A 276 13.07 -22.04 3.43
C SER A 276 13.76 -20.74 2.97
N LEU A 277 13.15 -20.04 2.04
CA LEU A 277 13.63 -18.74 1.60
C LEU A 277 13.08 -17.64 2.53
N VAL A 278 13.99 -16.88 3.12
CA VAL A 278 13.65 -15.75 4.00
C VAL A 278 13.95 -14.45 3.23
N PRO A 279 12.92 -13.69 2.81
CA PRO A 279 13.11 -12.40 2.16
C PRO A 279 13.94 -11.46 3.03
N TRP A 280 14.91 -10.76 2.43
CA TRP A 280 15.83 -9.88 3.15
C TRP A 280 15.74 -8.44 2.69
N ALA A 281 16.23 -8.13 1.50
CA ALA A 281 16.31 -6.77 0.99
C ALA A 281 15.93 -6.72 -0.49
N VAL A 282 15.34 -5.61 -0.91
CA VAL A 282 15.09 -5.36 -2.33
C VAL A 282 16.41 -4.90 -2.97
N GLY A 283 16.89 -5.66 -3.93
CA GLY A 283 18.00 -5.30 -4.80
C GLY A 283 17.50 -4.51 -6.01
N VAL A 284 17.80 -3.23 -6.06
CA VAL A 284 17.50 -2.36 -7.21
C VAL A 284 18.63 -2.48 -8.23
N VAL A 285 18.27 -2.76 -9.47
CA VAL A 285 19.25 -2.97 -10.55
C VAL A 285 19.70 -1.63 -11.12
N VAL A 286 21.01 -1.36 -11.02
CA VAL A 286 21.64 -0.19 -11.65
C VAL A 286 22.92 -0.65 -12.34
N GLY A 287 22.88 -0.75 -13.66
CA GLY A 287 23.96 -1.39 -14.43
C GLY A 287 24.13 -2.85 -14.01
N GLU A 288 25.35 -3.22 -13.62
CA GLU A 288 25.68 -4.59 -13.17
C GLU A 288 25.52 -4.78 -11.65
N ASN A 289 24.91 -3.83 -10.92
CA ASN A 289 24.87 -3.85 -9.46
C ASN A 289 23.44 -3.94 -8.93
N TYR A 290 23.30 -4.60 -7.75
CA TYR A 290 22.10 -4.55 -6.91
C TYR A 290 22.34 -3.58 -5.76
N TYR A 291 21.67 -2.42 -5.74
CA TYR A 291 21.64 -1.48 -4.63
C TYR A 291 20.61 -1.93 -3.62
N LEU A 292 20.95 -1.99 -2.34
CA LEU A 292 20.20 -2.71 -1.31
C LEU A 292 19.28 -1.80 -0.50
N PHE A 293 17.98 -2.16 -0.46
CA PHE A 293 16.94 -1.46 0.31
C PHE A 293 16.24 -2.44 1.24
N ASP A 294 16.40 -2.29 2.54
CA ASP A 294 15.80 -3.18 3.53
C ASP A 294 14.48 -2.62 4.06
N SER A 295 13.38 -3.25 3.67
CA SER A 295 12.02 -2.84 4.02
C SER A 295 11.68 -3.06 5.51
N LYS A 296 12.36 -3.98 6.18
CA LYS A 296 12.24 -4.23 7.63
C LYS A 296 13.00 -3.18 8.43
N LEU A 297 14.22 -2.88 8.02
CA LEU A 297 15.00 -1.77 8.58
C LEU A 297 14.34 -0.41 8.28
N GLY A 298 13.66 -0.28 7.13
CA GLY A 298 13.12 0.99 6.66
C GLY A 298 14.19 1.98 6.19
N LEU A 299 15.36 1.46 5.81
CA LEU A 299 16.50 2.21 5.28
C LEU A 299 17.13 1.47 4.10
N PRO A 300 17.73 2.18 3.12
CA PRO A 300 18.74 1.59 2.28
C PRO A 300 19.87 1.06 3.16
N ILE A 301 20.49 -0.06 2.79
CA ILE A 301 21.67 -0.57 3.50
C ILE A 301 22.79 0.47 3.34
N PRO A 302 23.35 1.02 4.45
CA PRO A 302 24.41 2.00 4.37
C PRO A 302 25.67 1.42 3.72
N GLY A 303 26.29 2.19 2.83
CA GLY A 303 27.56 1.85 2.21
C GLY A 303 28.77 2.31 3.03
N GLU A 304 29.98 2.18 2.47
CA GLU A 304 31.23 2.56 3.15
C GLU A 304 31.30 4.06 3.47
N LYS A 305 30.78 4.91 2.59
CA LYS A 305 30.66 6.34 2.83
C LYS A 305 29.34 6.61 3.52
N LEU A 306 29.36 7.38 4.59
CA LEU A 306 28.17 7.78 5.31
C LEU A 306 27.13 8.41 4.36
N GLY A 307 25.92 7.89 4.38
CA GLY A 307 24.82 8.28 3.48
C GLY A 307 24.86 7.63 2.09
N SER A 308 25.91 6.91 1.70
CA SER A 308 25.87 6.10 0.49
C SER A 308 25.05 4.81 0.70
N ILE A 309 24.62 4.20 -0.41
CA ILE A 309 23.85 2.96 -0.41
C ILE A 309 24.78 1.82 -0.83
N ALA A 310 24.83 0.76 -0.04
CA ALA A 310 25.63 -0.40 -0.34
C ALA A 310 25.07 -1.20 -1.53
N THR A 311 25.97 -1.73 -2.34
CA THR A 311 25.66 -2.78 -3.32
C THR A 311 25.85 -4.17 -2.71
N LEU A 312 25.27 -5.19 -3.34
CA LEU A 312 25.47 -6.59 -2.93
C LEU A 312 26.95 -6.97 -2.94
N ASP A 313 27.69 -6.53 -3.96
CA ASP A 313 29.14 -6.82 -4.06
C ASP A 313 29.92 -6.15 -2.93
N GLN A 314 29.55 -4.93 -2.52
CA GLN A 314 30.18 -4.23 -1.40
C GLN A 314 29.95 -4.93 -0.08
N VAL A 315 28.70 -5.34 0.24
CA VAL A 315 28.43 -6.03 1.52
C VAL A 315 29.09 -7.42 1.59
N ARG A 316 29.31 -8.09 0.46
CA ARG A 316 30.07 -9.34 0.40
C ARG A 316 31.57 -9.11 0.59
N ALA A 317 32.11 -8.05 -0.03
CA ALA A 317 33.52 -7.70 0.10
C ALA A 317 33.86 -7.12 1.48
N ASN A 318 32.93 -6.43 2.12
CA ASN A 318 33.10 -5.79 3.41
C ASN A 318 31.97 -6.20 4.38
N PRO A 319 32.10 -7.32 5.11
CA PRO A 319 31.10 -7.79 6.05
C PRO A 319 30.76 -6.81 7.17
N GLU A 320 31.63 -5.84 7.47
CA GLU A 320 31.38 -4.82 8.50
C GLU A 320 30.16 -3.96 8.17
N LEU A 321 29.82 -3.78 6.88
CA LEU A 321 28.62 -3.06 6.48
C LEU A 321 27.33 -3.72 7.00
N ILE A 322 27.31 -5.04 7.11
CA ILE A 322 26.17 -5.79 7.65
C ILE A 322 26.24 -5.86 9.18
N THR A 323 27.40 -6.20 9.74
CA THR A 323 27.55 -6.33 11.20
C THR A 323 27.35 -5.01 11.94
N SER A 324 27.69 -3.89 11.30
CA SER A 324 27.43 -2.55 11.86
C SER A 324 25.94 -2.19 11.98
N LEU A 325 25.05 -2.94 11.32
CA LEU A 325 23.60 -2.77 11.48
C LEU A 325 23.09 -3.38 12.78
N SER A 326 23.88 -4.19 13.48
CA SER A 326 23.52 -4.63 14.83
C SER A 326 23.60 -3.45 15.81
N LEU A 327 22.72 -3.48 16.81
CA LEU A 327 22.64 -2.46 17.86
C LEU A 327 23.54 -2.84 19.04
N THR A 328 24.08 -1.85 19.71
CA THR A 328 24.78 -2.08 20.99
C THR A 328 23.78 -2.17 22.14
N ASN A 329 24.19 -2.80 23.25
CA ASN A 329 23.35 -2.85 24.47
C ASN A 329 23.06 -1.47 25.09
N GLU A 330 23.81 -0.42 24.70
CA GLU A 330 23.56 0.95 25.11
C GLU A 330 22.50 1.63 24.24
N GLU A 331 22.32 1.16 23.01
CA GLU A 331 21.37 1.72 22.04
C GLU A 331 19.99 1.09 22.14
N SER A 332 19.90 -0.17 22.52
CA SER A 332 18.63 -0.89 22.58
C SER A 332 18.35 -1.45 23.96
N LEU A 333 17.11 -1.29 24.40
CA LEU A 333 16.58 -1.96 25.59
C LEU A 333 16.01 -3.35 25.28
N ALA A 334 16.01 -3.76 24.01
CA ALA A 334 15.50 -5.07 23.57
C ALA A 334 16.57 -6.16 23.79
N ASP A 335 16.10 -7.39 24.03
CA ASP A 335 16.98 -8.56 24.21
C ASP A 335 17.69 -9.00 22.92
N ASN A 336 17.15 -8.64 21.75
CA ASN A 336 17.73 -8.96 20.45
C ASN A 336 18.22 -7.69 19.74
N THR A 337 19.53 -7.51 19.75
CA THR A 337 20.24 -6.37 19.13
C THR A 337 20.88 -6.74 17.79
N ASP A 338 20.94 -8.01 17.44
CA ASP A 338 21.57 -8.46 16.20
C ASP A 338 20.73 -8.09 14.99
N TYR A 339 21.41 -7.68 13.92
CA TYR A 339 20.78 -7.59 12.62
C TYR A 339 20.42 -8.99 12.12
N TRP A 340 19.27 -9.14 11.44
CA TRP A 340 18.66 -10.43 11.11
C TRP A 340 19.36 -11.22 9.99
N VAL A 341 20.30 -10.62 9.27
CA VAL A 341 21.11 -11.29 8.26
C VAL A 341 22.57 -11.26 8.67
N LYS A 342 23.22 -12.42 8.61
CA LYS A 342 24.63 -12.56 8.92
C LYS A 342 25.46 -12.58 7.62
N PRO A 343 26.72 -12.10 7.65
CA PRO A 343 27.58 -12.08 6.46
C PRO A 343 27.70 -13.42 5.74
N GLU A 344 27.74 -14.52 6.48
CA GLU A 344 27.90 -15.87 5.92
C GLU A 344 26.69 -16.31 5.07
N GLN A 345 25.52 -15.70 5.27
CA GLN A 345 24.32 -15.99 4.50
C GLN A 345 24.34 -15.31 3.13
N LEU A 346 25.24 -14.33 2.92
CA LEU A 346 25.31 -13.56 1.67
C LEU A 346 25.97 -14.34 0.53
N ASP A 347 26.69 -15.44 0.82
CA ASP A 347 27.38 -16.25 -0.18
C ASP A 347 26.42 -17.14 -0.99
N ASP A 348 25.22 -17.42 -0.47
CA ASP A 348 24.22 -18.29 -1.10
C ASP A 348 22.83 -17.64 -1.00
N LEU A 349 22.59 -16.68 -1.88
CA LEU A 349 21.33 -15.93 -1.96
C LEU A 349 20.44 -16.44 -3.09
N VAL A 350 19.16 -16.13 -2.98
CA VAL A 350 18.19 -16.29 -4.06
C VAL A 350 17.61 -14.92 -4.43
N ALA A 351 17.69 -14.54 -5.69
CA ALA A 351 17.03 -13.38 -6.25
C ALA A 351 15.62 -13.79 -6.69
N LEU A 352 14.63 -13.33 -5.95
CA LEU A 352 13.23 -13.64 -6.16
C LEU A 352 12.59 -12.58 -7.06
N VAL A 353 12.15 -12.97 -8.25
CA VAL A 353 11.48 -12.09 -9.21
C VAL A 353 9.98 -12.13 -8.93
N TYR A 354 9.40 -10.96 -8.57
CA TYR A 354 7.98 -10.87 -8.21
C TYR A 354 7.07 -11.38 -9.33
N THR A 355 6.10 -12.20 -8.96
CA THR A 355 5.03 -12.67 -9.84
C THR A 355 3.70 -12.73 -9.12
N SER A 356 2.61 -12.57 -9.85
CA SER A 356 1.24 -12.75 -9.35
C SER A 356 0.36 -13.32 -10.46
N PRO A 357 -0.77 -13.96 -10.13
CA PRO A 357 -1.68 -14.48 -11.15
C PRO A 357 -2.11 -13.42 -12.17
N GLU A 358 -2.41 -12.21 -11.70
CA GLU A 358 -2.85 -11.11 -12.53
C GLU A 358 -1.76 -10.64 -13.49
N SER A 359 -0.53 -10.51 -12.99
CA SER A 359 0.59 -9.94 -13.76
C SER A 359 1.01 -10.77 -14.96
N VAL A 360 0.79 -12.09 -14.93
CA VAL A 360 1.12 -13.00 -16.04
C VAL A 360 -0.10 -13.35 -16.90
N SER A 361 -1.26 -12.77 -16.63
CA SER A 361 -2.49 -13.15 -17.31
C SER A 361 -2.65 -12.51 -18.69
N LYS A 362 -3.16 -13.29 -19.64
CA LYS A 362 -3.49 -12.82 -21.00
C LYS A 362 -4.47 -11.64 -20.98
N ARG A 363 -5.49 -11.69 -20.11
CA ARG A 363 -6.49 -10.63 -20.02
C ARG A 363 -5.90 -9.30 -19.54
N MET A 364 -4.94 -9.32 -18.62
CA MET A 364 -4.25 -8.11 -18.15
C MET A 364 -3.31 -7.54 -19.21
N SER A 365 -2.59 -8.39 -19.95
CA SER A 365 -1.76 -7.97 -21.08
C SER A 365 -2.61 -7.29 -22.16
N ASN A 366 -3.76 -7.86 -22.50
CA ASN A 366 -4.69 -7.27 -23.46
C ASN A 366 -5.28 -5.93 -22.96
N LEU A 367 -5.59 -5.86 -21.67
CA LEU A 367 -6.11 -4.64 -21.07
C LEU A 367 -5.05 -3.53 -21.08
N GLU A 368 -3.82 -3.81 -20.66
CA GLU A 368 -2.70 -2.86 -20.68
C GLU A 368 -2.48 -2.28 -22.08
N ALA A 369 -2.45 -3.15 -23.11
CA ALA A 369 -2.29 -2.71 -24.50
C ALA A 369 -3.44 -1.82 -24.99
N ALA A 370 -4.64 -1.94 -24.40
CA ALA A 370 -5.83 -1.17 -24.78
C ALA A 370 -6.00 0.11 -23.94
N LEU A 371 -5.25 0.30 -22.85
CA LEU A 371 -5.38 1.47 -22.00
C LEU A 371 -5.03 2.77 -22.76
N PRO A 372 -5.80 3.85 -22.56
CA PRO A 372 -5.42 5.17 -23.01
C PRO A 372 -4.05 5.58 -22.43
N LYS A 373 -3.28 6.34 -23.21
CA LYS A 373 -1.91 6.74 -22.83
C LYS A 373 -1.85 7.44 -21.47
N GLU A 374 -2.87 8.21 -21.14
CA GLU A 374 -3.00 8.97 -19.89
C GLU A 374 -3.31 8.09 -18.67
N LEU A 375 -3.79 6.88 -18.89
CA LEU A 375 -4.15 5.90 -17.84
C LEU A 375 -3.23 4.68 -17.89
N ARG A 376 -2.14 4.75 -18.65
CA ARG A 376 -1.22 3.62 -18.79
C ARG A 376 -0.57 3.33 -17.44
N THR A 377 -0.66 2.08 -17.04
CA THR A 377 -0.04 1.50 -15.85
C THR A 377 0.41 0.08 -16.20
N ASP A 378 1.48 -0.40 -15.60
CA ASP A 378 2.00 -1.72 -15.86
C ASP A 378 1.13 -2.79 -15.18
N LEU A 379 0.30 -3.46 -15.97
CA LEU A 379 -0.61 -4.51 -15.51
C LEU A 379 -0.04 -5.91 -15.71
N ALA A 380 0.65 -6.11 -16.83
CA ALA A 380 1.16 -7.41 -17.21
C ALA A 380 2.67 -7.35 -17.44
N PHE A 381 3.36 -8.38 -16.97
CA PHE A 381 4.78 -8.51 -17.17
C PHE A 381 5.19 -9.98 -17.15
N SER A 382 6.26 -10.27 -17.85
CA SER A 382 6.89 -11.58 -17.88
C SER A 382 7.98 -11.67 -16.82
N THR A 383 7.81 -12.58 -15.88
CA THR A 383 8.83 -12.91 -14.86
C THR A 383 10.13 -13.39 -15.54
N SER A 384 9.99 -14.20 -16.59
CA SER A 384 11.13 -14.71 -17.38
C SER A 384 11.89 -13.59 -18.11
N GLU A 385 11.18 -12.59 -18.68
CA GLU A 385 11.82 -11.45 -19.33
C GLU A 385 12.54 -10.55 -18.34
N ILE A 386 11.97 -10.32 -17.16
CA ILE A 386 12.65 -9.58 -16.08
C ILE A 386 13.89 -10.35 -15.67
N ALA A 387 13.77 -11.64 -15.36
CA ALA A 387 14.90 -12.49 -14.98
C ALA A 387 16.05 -12.46 -16.01
N ALA A 388 15.72 -12.43 -17.30
CA ALA A 388 16.72 -12.37 -18.38
C ALA A 388 17.49 -11.04 -18.45
N ARG A 389 16.94 -9.94 -17.88
CA ARG A 389 17.61 -8.63 -17.82
C ARG A 389 18.46 -8.42 -16.58
N LEU A 390 18.27 -9.28 -15.57
CA LEU A 390 18.97 -9.12 -14.29
C LEU A 390 20.46 -9.49 -14.41
N PRO A 391 21.36 -8.75 -13.73
CA PRO A 391 22.77 -9.08 -13.74
C PRO A 391 23.02 -10.41 -13.00
N ALA A 392 23.73 -11.31 -13.66
CA ALA A 392 24.15 -12.57 -13.04
C ALA A 392 25.23 -12.30 -11.98
N LYS A 393 25.04 -12.85 -10.78
CA LYS A 393 26.00 -12.74 -9.67
C LYS A 393 26.37 -14.14 -9.18
N GLU A 394 27.65 -14.33 -8.88
CA GLU A 394 28.14 -15.59 -8.29
C GLU A 394 27.42 -15.83 -6.94
N GLY A 395 26.96 -17.05 -6.69
CA GLY A 395 26.22 -17.42 -5.47
C GLY A 395 24.85 -16.77 -5.35
N VAL A 396 24.23 -16.32 -6.45
CA VAL A 396 22.84 -15.82 -6.49
C VAL A 396 22.05 -16.67 -7.47
N ALA A 397 21.22 -17.56 -6.97
CA ALA A 397 20.24 -18.26 -7.77
C ALA A 397 19.07 -17.32 -8.09
N MET A 398 18.33 -17.61 -9.16
CA MET A 398 17.20 -16.79 -9.57
C MET A 398 15.94 -17.65 -9.62
N GLU A 399 14.90 -17.23 -8.92
CA GLU A 399 13.64 -17.94 -8.82
C GLU A 399 12.46 -16.97 -8.93
N PRO A 400 11.27 -17.42 -9.38
CA PRO A 400 10.06 -16.60 -9.29
C PRO A 400 9.65 -16.45 -7.82
N TRP A 401 9.22 -15.25 -7.44
CA TRP A 401 8.67 -14.99 -6.11
C TRP A 401 7.16 -15.18 -6.12
N ASP A 402 6.71 -16.28 -5.57
CA ASP A 402 5.30 -16.71 -5.57
C ASP A 402 4.41 -16.00 -4.55
N VAL A 403 4.92 -14.96 -3.87
CA VAL A 403 4.19 -14.24 -2.80
C VAL A 403 2.81 -13.71 -3.25
N GLY A 404 2.65 -13.37 -4.52
CA GLY A 404 1.35 -12.96 -5.08
C GLY A 404 0.34 -14.13 -5.10
N TYR A 405 0.81 -15.32 -5.43
CA TYR A 405 0.01 -16.55 -5.40
C TYR A 405 -0.34 -16.97 -3.98
N GLN A 406 0.63 -16.98 -3.06
CA GLN A 406 0.42 -17.28 -1.65
C GLN A 406 -0.64 -16.34 -1.05
N THR A 407 -0.55 -15.04 -1.32
CA THR A 407 -1.56 -14.07 -0.89
C THR A 407 -2.93 -14.41 -1.45
N HIS A 408 -3.02 -14.77 -2.73
CA HIS A 408 -4.28 -15.16 -3.36
C HIS A 408 -4.89 -16.41 -2.71
N GLU A 409 -4.12 -17.46 -2.51
CA GLU A 409 -4.55 -18.70 -1.84
C GLU A 409 -5.03 -18.45 -0.41
N PHE A 410 -4.27 -17.69 0.36
CA PHE A 410 -4.63 -17.29 1.72
C PHE A 410 -5.98 -16.56 1.73
N ARG A 411 -6.19 -15.60 0.83
CA ARG A 411 -7.45 -14.84 0.74
C ARG A 411 -8.63 -15.71 0.29
N GLN A 412 -8.39 -16.67 -0.60
CA GLN A 412 -9.42 -17.65 -0.98
C GLN A 412 -9.77 -18.58 0.19
N ALA A 413 -8.79 -19.03 0.96
CA ALA A 413 -9.03 -19.85 2.15
C ALA A 413 -9.90 -19.11 3.18
N ILE A 414 -9.61 -17.83 3.46
CA ILE A 414 -10.44 -16.97 4.31
C ILE A 414 -11.87 -16.90 3.78
N ARG A 415 -12.05 -16.59 2.50
CA ARG A 415 -13.38 -16.48 1.89
C ARG A 415 -14.16 -17.78 2.02
N ASN A 416 -13.54 -18.90 1.70
CA ASN A 416 -14.16 -20.23 1.80
C ASN A 416 -14.55 -20.58 3.25
N ALA A 417 -13.73 -20.19 4.23
CA ALA A 417 -14.03 -20.41 5.65
C ALA A 417 -15.23 -19.57 6.10
N LEU A 418 -15.32 -18.32 5.65
CA LEU A 418 -16.44 -17.42 5.96
C LEU A 418 -17.76 -17.90 5.32
N GLU A 419 -17.71 -18.37 4.07
CA GLU A 419 -18.90 -18.90 3.37
C GLU A 419 -19.46 -20.18 4.01
N LYS A 420 -18.59 -21.03 4.53
CA LYS A 420 -18.98 -22.29 5.22
C LYS A 420 -19.66 -22.09 6.56
N LYS A 421 -19.67 -20.87 7.11
CA LYS A 421 -20.29 -20.53 8.43
C LYS A 421 -19.95 -21.56 9.52
N SER A 422 -18.70 -22.01 9.56
CA SER A 422 -18.28 -22.99 10.57
C SER A 422 -18.26 -22.32 11.94
N ASP A 423 -18.84 -22.98 12.96
CA ASP A 423 -18.83 -22.52 14.36
C ASP A 423 -17.43 -22.71 15.02
N ASP A 424 -16.43 -22.96 14.20
CA ASP A 424 -15.05 -23.15 14.60
C ASP A 424 -14.41 -21.82 15.05
N VAL A 425 -13.60 -21.90 16.10
CA VAL A 425 -12.86 -20.74 16.67
C VAL A 425 -11.99 -20.05 15.61
N ILE A 426 -11.41 -20.79 14.67
CA ILE A 426 -10.60 -20.23 13.57
C ILE A 426 -11.48 -19.38 12.65
N SER A 427 -12.67 -19.88 12.29
CA SER A 427 -13.61 -19.13 11.44
C SER A 427 -14.14 -17.87 12.11
N ALA A 428 -14.35 -17.92 13.44
CA ALA A 428 -14.74 -16.73 14.21
C ALA A 428 -13.61 -15.68 14.21
N LYS A 429 -12.35 -16.11 14.42
CA LYS A 429 -11.19 -15.22 14.37
C LYS A 429 -10.94 -14.64 12.98
N LEU A 430 -11.07 -15.46 11.93
CA LEU A 430 -10.96 -14.98 10.55
C LEU A 430 -12.06 -13.97 10.21
N ASN A 431 -13.28 -14.17 10.75
CA ASN A 431 -14.36 -13.20 10.65
C ASN A 431 -14.00 -11.87 11.31
N ASP A 432 -13.43 -11.91 12.52
CA ASP A 432 -13.01 -10.71 13.23
C ASP A 432 -11.92 -9.97 12.46
N TYR A 433 -10.94 -10.67 11.91
CA TYR A 433 -9.91 -10.08 11.06
C TYR A 433 -10.49 -9.49 9.77
N TYR A 434 -11.37 -10.22 9.11
CA TYR A 434 -12.03 -9.76 7.89
C TYR A 434 -12.90 -8.53 8.16
N PHE A 435 -13.69 -8.55 9.23
CA PHE A 435 -14.51 -7.42 9.65
C PHE A 435 -13.66 -6.19 9.98
N ASN A 436 -12.59 -6.36 10.74
CA ASN A 436 -11.69 -5.28 11.10
C ASN A 436 -10.95 -4.72 9.89
N GLU A 437 -10.66 -5.54 8.87
CA GLU A 437 -10.05 -5.09 7.64
C GLU A 437 -11.01 -4.30 6.74
N PHE A 438 -12.29 -4.69 6.71
CA PHE A 438 -13.30 -4.05 5.87
C PHE A 438 -14.19 -3.03 6.62
N TYR A 439 -13.83 -2.67 7.85
CA TYR A 439 -14.61 -1.68 8.63
C TYR A 439 -14.79 -0.35 7.90
N ILE A 440 -13.91 -0.01 6.99
CA ILE A 440 -13.98 1.23 6.21
C ILE A 440 -14.99 1.19 5.06
N ASP A 441 -15.58 0.03 4.74
CA ASP A 441 -16.56 -0.07 3.66
C ASP A 441 -17.78 0.83 3.87
N ASN A 442 -18.18 1.03 5.12
CA ASN A 442 -19.23 1.97 5.49
C ASN A 442 -18.79 3.45 5.40
N PHE A 443 -17.51 3.71 5.18
CA PHE A 443 -16.92 5.05 5.21
C PHE A 443 -16.29 5.42 3.87
N VAL A 444 -17.12 5.59 2.87
CA VAL A 444 -16.72 5.96 1.49
C VAL A 444 -15.75 7.15 1.45
N VAL A 445 -15.92 8.11 2.36
CA VAL A 445 -15.03 9.28 2.47
C VAL A 445 -13.59 8.87 2.77
N TYR A 446 -13.36 7.79 3.50
CA TYR A 446 -12.01 7.29 3.82
C TYR A 446 -11.27 6.86 2.54
N ARG A 447 -11.89 6.02 1.72
CA ARG A 447 -11.31 5.58 0.44
C ARG A 447 -11.01 6.75 -0.48
N THR A 448 -11.96 7.66 -0.61
CA THR A 448 -11.81 8.89 -1.38
C THR A 448 -10.65 9.74 -0.86
N ALA A 449 -10.50 9.86 0.47
CA ALA A 449 -9.39 10.60 1.07
C ALA A 449 -8.02 9.95 0.75
N ARG A 450 -7.93 8.60 0.84
CA ARG A 450 -6.71 7.85 0.47
C ARG A 450 -6.40 8.01 -1.02
N ALA A 451 -7.38 7.85 -1.90
CA ALA A 451 -7.18 8.04 -3.34
C ALA A 451 -6.68 9.46 -3.67
N ARG A 452 -7.23 10.51 -3.02
CA ARG A 452 -6.77 11.90 -3.18
C ARG A 452 -5.34 12.08 -2.65
N PHE A 453 -5.02 11.42 -1.55
CA PHE A 453 -3.66 11.44 -0.99
C PHE A 453 -2.65 10.82 -1.97
N PHE A 454 -2.94 9.68 -2.57
CA PHE A 454 -2.07 9.03 -3.55
C PHE A 454 -1.84 9.94 -4.77
N LYS A 455 -2.88 10.66 -5.20
CA LYS A 455 -2.81 11.65 -6.29
C LYS A 455 -2.11 12.96 -5.92
N GLY A 456 -1.71 13.16 -4.65
CA GLY A 456 -1.13 14.42 -4.19
C GLY A 456 -2.10 15.61 -4.18
N LYS A 457 -3.42 15.36 -4.14
CA LYS A 457 -4.44 16.42 -4.10
C LYS A 457 -4.56 17.01 -2.69
N PHE A 458 -3.61 17.88 -2.30
CA PHE A 458 -3.58 18.52 -0.98
C PHE A 458 -4.21 19.91 -0.97
N GLY A 459 -4.12 20.65 -2.08
CA GLY A 459 -4.73 21.97 -2.25
C GLY A 459 -6.18 21.92 -2.74
N LEU A 460 -6.84 23.07 -2.77
CA LEU A 460 -8.12 23.23 -3.46
C LEU A 460 -7.90 23.13 -4.97
N ASP A 461 -8.86 22.54 -5.68
CA ASP A 461 -8.86 22.64 -7.15
C ASP A 461 -8.99 24.09 -7.60
N SER A 462 -8.66 24.36 -8.86
CA SER A 462 -8.71 25.72 -9.44
C SER A 462 -10.09 26.38 -9.37
N GLU A 463 -11.14 25.59 -9.15
CA GLU A 463 -12.52 26.06 -9.04
C GLU A 463 -13.03 26.06 -7.58
N GLY A 464 -12.24 25.56 -6.62
CA GLY A 464 -12.59 25.49 -5.20
C GLY A 464 -13.76 24.54 -4.90
N ARG A 465 -14.10 23.65 -5.84
CA ARG A 465 -15.33 22.82 -5.78
C ARG A 465 -15.09 21.43 -5.20
N SER A 466 -13.91 20.87 -5.40
CA SER A 466 -13.62 19.52 -4.90
C SER A 466 -12.88 19.56 -3.57
N LEU A 467 -13.26 18.63 -2.70
CA LEU A 467 -12.51 18.41 -1.46
C LEU A 467 -11.12 17.84 -1.78
N ASN A 468 -10.11 18.36 -1.12
CA ASN A 468 -8.77 17.77 -1.14
C ASN A 468 -8.63 16.63 -0.10
N ALA A 469 -7.47 15.95 -0.08
CA ALA A 469 -7.19 14.88 0.87
C ALA A 469 -7.28 15.36 2.33
N ILE A 470 -6.68 16.52 2.63
CA ILE A 470 -6.68 17.12 3.98
C ILE A 470 -8.12 17.35 4.47
N GLN A 471 -8.94 18.03 3.67
CA GLN A 471 -10.34 18.27 4.03
C GLN A 471 -11.15 16.99 4.16
N SER A 472 -10.84 15.98 3.35
CA SER A 472 -11.51 14.67 3.43
C SER A 472 -11.19 13.95 4.73
N PHE A 473 -9.92 13.91 5.13
CA PHE A 473 -9.53 13.32 6.43
C PHE A 473 -10.04 14.15 7.62
N GLN A 474 -10.08 15.48 7.53
CA GLN A 474 -10.69 16.32 8.57
C GLN A 474 -12.16 15.96 8.82
N ARG A 475 -12.93 15.59 7.80
CA ARG A 475 -14.32 15.12 7.95
C ARG A 475 -14.44 13.77 8.66
N LEU A 476 -13.37 12.98 8.69
CA LEU A 476 -13.33 11.69 9.38
C LEU A 476 -12.83 11.81 10.84
N LYS A 477 -12.41 13.00 11.27
CA LYS A 477 -12.06 13.31 12.66
C LYS A 477 -13.35 13.55 13.47
N TYR A 478 -14.15 12.50 13.64
CA TYR A 478 -15.37 12.55 14.44
C TYR A 478 -15.06 13.00 15.87
N THR A 479 -15.88 13.89 16.42
CA THR A 479 -15.81 14.24 17.84
C THR A 479 -16.38 13.12 18.69
N GLN A 480 -16.00 13.04 19.97
CA GLN A 480 -16.58 12.06 20.90
C GLN A 480 -18.11 12.23 20.99
N GLU A 481 -18.60 13.47 21.02
CA GLU A 481 -20.03 13.78 21.02
C GLU A 481 -20.76 13.23 19.80
N GLN A 482 -20.16 13.34 18.60
CA GLN A 482 -20.74 12.76 17.38
C GLN A 482 -20.82 11.24 17.45
N ILE A 483 -19.80 10.59 18.03
CA ILE A 483 -19.77 9.14 18.20
C ILE A 483 -20.83 8.71 19.23
N ASP A 484 -20.87 9.34 20.38
CA ASP A 484 -21.79 8.99 21.47
C ASP A 484 -23.27 9.21 21.07
N ASN A 485 -23.55 10.27 20.31
CA ASN A 485 -24.89 10.62 19.86
C ASN A 485 -25.38 9.85 18.64
N LEU A 486 -24.56 8.97 18.04
CA LEU A 486 -24.96 8.24 16.82
C LEU A 486 -26.30 7.50 16.97
N GLY A 487 -26.59 6.94 18.15
CA GLY A 487 -27.85 6.24 18.41
C GLY A 487 -29.10 7.12 18.33
N SER A 488 -28.98 8.44 18.48
CA SER A 488 -30.05 9.42 18.45
C SER A 488 -30.00 10.38 17.25
N ASP A 489 -28.89 10.48 16.54
CA ASP A 489 -28.71 11.36 15.38
C ASP A 489 -29.12 10.66 14.08
N SER A 490 -30.37 10.85 13.68
CA SER A 490 -30.92 10.23 12.46
C SER A 490 -30.28 10.74 11.17
N ASP A 491 -29.69 11.94 11.16
CA ASP A 491 -29.01 12.48 9.98
C ASP A 491 -27.64 11.85 9.83
N GLN A 492 -26.93 11.65 10.93
CA GLN A 492 -25.65 10.96 10.92
C GLN A 492 -25.83 9.47 10.61
N GLN A 493 -26.83 8.81 11.19
CA GLN A 493 -27.19 7.43 10.85
C GLN A 493 -27.41 7.26 9.35
N ARG A 494 -28.21 8.15 8.74
CA ARG A 494 -28.48 8.11 7.29
C ARG A 494 -27.23 8.28 6.45
N ARG A 495 -26.30 9.17 6.85
CA ARG A 495 -25.02 9.38 6.17
C ARG A 495 -24.11 8.17 6.22
N LEU A 496 -24.19 7.38 7.29
CA LEU A 496 -23.42 6.15 7.51
C LEU A 496 -24.19 4.88 7.08
N GLY A 497 -25.29 5.03 6.35
CA GLY A 497 -26.06 3.90 5.84
C GLY A 497 -26.87 3.13 6.90
N ILE A 498 -26.87 3.57 8.15
CA ILE A 498 -27.61 2.92 9.24
C ILE A 498 -29.09 3.24 9.06
N ARG A 499 -29.90 2.21 8.88
CA ARG A 499 -31.35 2.35 8.77
C ARG A 499 -32.02 1.30 9.63
N LYS A 500 -32.81 1.76 10.59
CA LYS A 500 -33.67 0.84 11.33
C LYS A 500 -34.72 0.26 10.39
N GLU A 501 -34.65 -1.03 10.11
CA GLU A 501 -35.68 -1.72 9.34
C GLU A 501 -36.97 -1.87 10.15
N ALA A 502 -38.12 -1.94 9.47
CA ALA A 502 -39.44 -1.97 10.12
C ALA A 502 -39.61 -3.17 11.06
N GLU A 503 -38.93 -4.29 10.76
CA GLU A 503 -39.02 -5.55 11.53
C GLU A 503 -37.80 -5.77 12.43
N GLN A 504 -36.77 -4.89 12.39
CA GLN A 504 -35.58 -5.00 13.20
C GLN A 504 -35.89 -4.72 14.67
N ASN A 505 -35.51 -5.64 15.54
CA ASN A 505 -35.68 -5.41 16.96
C ASN A 505 -34.70 -4.33 17.48
N VAL A 506 -35.03 -3.74 18.63
CA VAL A 506 -34.26 -2.63 19.22
C VAL A 506 -32.85 -3.08 19.61
N THR A 507 -32.66 -4.33 20.02
CA THR A 507 -31.37 -4.87 20.45
C THR A 507 -30.40 -4.99 19.25
N ASP A 508 -30.87 -5.51 18.12
CA ASP A 508 -30.07 -5.67 16.90
C ASP A 508 -29.67 -4.31 16.33
N PHE A 509 -30.62 -3.35 16.29
CA PHE A 509 -30.32 -1.98 15.89
C PHE A 509 -29.27 -1.32 16.79
N ASN A 510 -29.38 -1.47 18.11
CA ASN A 510 -28.41 -0.92 19.04
C ASN A 510 -27.03 -1.60 18.92
N THR A 511 -27.00 -2.86 18.50
CA THR A 511 -25.75 -3.58 18.24
C THR A 511 -25.09 -3.05 16.98
N GLU A 512 -25.85 -2.82 15.91
CA GLU A 512 -25.37 -2.17 14.69
C GLU A 512 -24.81 -0.76 14.98
N VAL A 513 -25.54 0.06 15.72
CA VAL A 513 -25.08 1.40 16.13
C VAL A 513 -23.76 1.33 16.89
N ARG A 514 -23.62 0.41 17.86
CA ARG A 514 -22.38 0.24 18.63
C ARG A 514 -21.22 -0.21 17.76
N SER A 515 -21.46 -1.10 16.81
CA SER A 515 -20.47 -1.52 15.83
C SER A 515 -19.94 -0.32 15.03
N VAL A 516 -20.83 0.49 14.49
CA VAL A 516 -20.43 1.70 13.72
C VAL A 516 -19.76 2.75 14.61
N GLN A 517 -20.15 2.90 15.88
CA GLN A 517 -19.44 3.76 16.83
C GLN A 517 -17.98 3.30 17.05
N GLY A 518 -17.76 1.98 17.15
CA GLY A 518 -16.42 1.40 17.20
C GLY A 518 -15.60 1.73 15.96
N GLN A 519 -16.21 1.56 14.77
CA GLN A 519 -15.59 1.91 13.49
C GLN A 519 -15.27 3.41 13.40
N MET A 520 -16.15 4.31 13.84
CA MET A 520 -15.90 5.75 13.87
C MET A 520 -14.68 6.10 14.75
N ASN A 521 -14.51 5.42 15.89
CA ASN A 521 -13.33 5.60 16.75
C ASN A 521 -12.04 5.19 16.04
N LEU A 522 -12.02 4.04 15.36
CA LEU A 522 -10.86 3.58 14.58
C LEU A 522 -10.52 4.58 13.47
N ILE A 523 -11.50 4.97 12.67
CA ILE A 523 -11.33 5.91 11.56
C ILE A 523 -10.87 7.29 12.04
N ARG A 524 -11.35 7.77 13.17
CA ARG A 524 -10.89 9.03 13.76
C ARG A 524 -9.38 9.02 14.03
N ARG A 525 -8.86 7.88 14.51
CA ARG A 525 -7.42 7.68 14.76
C ARG A 525 -6.65 7.63 13.46
N ASP A 526 -7.08 6.78 12.52
CA ASP A 526 -6.49 6.67 11.20
C ASP A 526 -6.42 8.03 10.48
N ALA A 527 -7.52 8.77 10.49
CA ALA A 527 -7.59 10.10 9.89
C ALA A 527 -6.59 11.09 10.51
N GLY A 528 -6.27 10.93 11.80
CA GLY A 528 -5.25 11.75 12.46
C GLY A 528 -3.85 11.55 11.85
N LEU A 529 -3.40 10.29 11.73
CA LEU A 529 -2.11 9.97 11.11
C LEU A 529 -2.07 10.40 9.65
N PHE A 530 -3.13 10.10 8.89
CA PHE A 530 -3.17 10.43 7.46
C PHE A 530 -3.22 11.94 7.20
N LEU A 531 -3.78 12.73 8.10
CA LEU A 531 -3.65 14.19 8.07
C LEU A 531 -2.20 14.63 8.23
N ALA A 532 -1.47 14.02 9.17
CA ALA A 532 -0.05 14.31 9.35
C ALA A 532 0.77 13.90 8.11
N GLN A 533 0.48 12.74 7.51
CA GLN A 533 1.10 12.32 6.25
C GLN A 533 0.80 13.29 5.09
N CYS A 534 -0.45 13.76 4.98
CA CYS A 534 -0.81 14.79 3.98
C CYS A 534 -0.01 16.07 4.18
N HIS A 535 0.13 16.55 5.42
CA HIS A 535 0.91 17.75 5.71
C HIS A 535 2.39 17.56 5.44
N PHE A 536 2.94 16.39 5.75
CA PHE A 536 4.33 16.05 5.45
C PHE A 536 4.58 16.07 3.94
N ASP A 537 3.78 15.31 3.17
CA ASP A 537 3.92 15.22 1.71
C ASP A 537 3.64 16.55 0.99
N ASN A 538 2.87 17.45 1.62
CA ASN A 538 2.64 18.82 1.14
C ASN A 538 3.71 19.83 1.61
N GLY A 539 4.81 19.39 2.22
CA GLY A 539 5.88 20.27 2.71
C GLY A 539 5.58 21.06 3.98
N SER A 540 4.42 20.82 4.61
CA SER A 540 3.97 21.56 5.81
C SER A 540 4.44 20.85 7.10
N MET A 541 5.77 20.78 7.33
CA MET A 541 6.39 19.97 8.40
C MET A 541 5.94 20.35 9.80
N ASN A 542 5.81 21.65 10.09
CA ASN A 542 5.30 22.12 11.38
C ASN A 542 3.87 21.64 11.67
N ALA A 543 3.01 21.64 10.64
CA ALA A 543 1.65 21.13 10.76
C ALA A 543 1.65 19.62 10.98
N ALA A 544 2.47 18.88 10.23
CA ALA A 544 2.65 17.44 10.41
C ALA A 544 3.08 17.10 11.84
N ALA A 545 4.16 17.72 12.34
CA ALA A 545 4.66 17.53 13.69
C ALA A 545 3.61 17.85 14.77
N ASN A 546 2.85 18.93 14.59
CA ASN A 546 1.80 19.32 15.56
C ASN A 546 0.66 18.30 15.58
N TRP A 547 0.21 17.80 14.42
CA TRP A 547 -0.81 16.74 14.35
C TRP A 547 -0.33 15.48 15.06
N LEU A 548 0.91 15.04 14.81
CA LEU A 548 1.49 13.84 15.43
C LEU A 548 1.61 13.96 16.95
N LYS A 549 2.07 15.11 17.45
CA LYS A 549 2.15 15.39 18.89
C LYS A 549 0.76 15.33 19.55
N ASN A 550 -0.26 15.87 18.89
CA ASN A 550 -1.63 15.86 19.40
C ASN A 550 -2.20 14.45 19.45
N ILE A 551 -2.01 13.64 18.39
CA ILE A 551 -2.47 12.25 18.36
C ILE A 551 -1.80 11.45 19.48
N LYS A 552 -0.48 11.57 19.63
CA LYS A 552 0.29 10.89 20.69
C LYS A 552 -0.18 11.25 22.09
N ALA A 553 -0.70 12.46 22.30
CA ALA A 553 -1.22 12.93 23.58
C ALA A 553 -2.68 12.47 23.85
N GLU A 554 -3.48 12.28 22.80
CA GLU A 554 -4.90 11.93 22.91
C GLU A 554 -5.15 10.44 23.19
N ASP A 555 -4.26 9.55 22.77
CA ASP A 555 -4.51 8.11 22.72
C ASP A 555 -3.49 7.31 23.56
N GLY A 556 -3.95 6.68 24.60
CA GLY A 556 -3.10 5.90 25.52
C GLY A 556 -2.74 4.48 25.06
N VAL A 557 -3.28 3.94 23.95
CA VAL A 557 -2.89 2.65 23.36
C VAL A 557 -3.00 2.75 21.85
N ASP A 558 -1.91 2.34 21.17
CA ASP A 558 -1.74 2.97 19.93
C ASP A 558 -1.40 2.07 18.76
N ARG A 559 -2.42 1.81 17.98
CA ARG A 559 -2.35 1.20 16.65
C ARG A 559 -1.30 1.84 15.74
N TRP A 560 -1.00 3.15 15.94
CA TRP A 560 -0.17 3.95 15.06
C TRP A 560 1.13 4.45 15.69
N ASN A 561 1.53 3.91 16.84
CA ASN A 561 2.71 4.39 17.58
C ASN A 561 3.99 4.40 16.75
N ASP A 562 4.25 3.33 15.99
CA ASP A 562 5.41 3.25 15.10
C ASP A 562 5.38 4.34 14.03
N GLY A 563 4.25 4.43 13.30
CA GLY A 563 4.06 5.41 12.25
C GLY A 563 4.15 6.84 12.76
N ILE A 564 3.57 7.12 13.95
CA ILE A 564 3.62 8.43 14.59
C ILE A 564 5.07 8.76 15.00
N THR A 565 5.76 7.84 15.68
CA THR A 565 7.14 8.07 16.15
C THR A 565 8.09 8.28 14.97
N TYR A 566 8.01 7.40 13.96
CA TYR A 566 8.83 7.55 12.77
C TYR A 566 8.59 8.86 12.03
N LEU A 567 7.32 9.18 11.72
CA LEU A 567 6.98 10.39 10.98
C LEU A 567 7.27 11.67 11.75
N LEU A 568 7.14 11.64 13.10
CA LEU A 568 7.50 12.77 13.96
C LEU A 568 9.01 13.00 13.96
N GLY A 569 9.82 11.95 14.11
CA GLY A 569 11.28 12.03 13.98
C GLY A 569 11.71 12.61 12.62
N ARG A 570 11.10 12.10 11.53
CA ARG A 570 11.34 12.61 10.16
C ARG A 570 10.91 14.07 9.98
N SER A 571 9.82 14.49 10.64
CA SER A 571 9.38 15.89 10.60
C SER A 571 10.38 16.82 11.31
N GLN A 572 10.93 16.41 12.45
CA GLN A 572 11.96 17.18 13.16
C GLN A 572 13.28 17.22 12.39
N GLU A 573 13.69 16.10 11.78
CA GLU A 573 14.84 16.05 10.89
C GLU A 573 14.72 17.11 9.77
N LYS A 574 13.55 17.19 9.11
CA LYS A 574 13.30 18.18 8.05
C LYS A 574 13.21 19.62 8.59
N LEU A 575 12.78 19.81 9.82
CA LEU A 575 12.80 21.10 10.50
C LEU A 575 14.20 21.49 11.01
N LYS A 576 15.21 20.65 10.77
CA LYS A 576 16.60 20.81 11.22
C LYS A 576 16.74 20.81 12.76
N ASP A 577 15.75 20.25 13.47
CA ASP A 577 15.81 20.00 14.91
C ASP A 577 16.35 18.58 15.15
N TYR A 578 17.64 18.41 14.87
CA TYR A 578 18.29 17.09 14.85
C TYR A 578 18.34 16.45 16.23
N ASP A 579 18.54 17.24 17.30
CA ASP A 579 18.56 16.73 18.67
C ASP A 579 17.20 16.09 19.01
N GLN A 580 16.11 16.78 18.69
CA GLN A 580 14.77 16.26 18.92
C GLN A 580 14.47 15.06 17.98
N ALA A 581 14.93 15.08 16.73
CA ALA A 581 14.79 13.94 15.82
C ALA A 581 15.48 12.69 16.37
N ILE A 582 16.72 12.83 16.84
CA ILE A 582 17.51 11.75 17.44
C ILE A 582 16.82 11.22 18.70
N GLU A 583 16.37 12.11 19.61
CA GLU A 583 15.66 11.73 20.82
C GLU A 583 14.40 10.89 20.52
N ILE A 584 13.57 11.36 19.58
CA ILE A 584 12.33 10.68 19.20
C ILE A 584 12.61 9.31 18.58
N LEU A 585 13.53 9.22 17.62
CA LEU A 585 13.87 7.98 16.95
C LEU A 585 14.55 6.98 17.89
N SER A 586 15.33 7.45 18.86
CA SER A 586 15.97 6.61 19.87
C SER A 586 15.04 6.16 21.01
N SER A 587 13.86 6.75 21.14
CA SER A 587 12.87 6.38 22.16
C SER A 587 11.91 5.27 21.72
N ASP A 588 11.98 4.85 20.45
CA ASP A 588 11.09 3.84 19.90
C ASP A 588 11.46 2.43 20.39
N GLN A 589 10.44 1.63 20.72
CA GLN A 589 10.58 0.25 21.21
C GLN A 589 9.68 -0.73 20.46
N LEU A 590 9.12 -0.32 19.32
CA LEU A 590 8.15 -1.08 18.54
C LEU A 590 8.81 -1.72 17.30
N GLN A 591 8.03 -2.11 16.31
CA GLN A 591 8.51 -2.88 15.16
C GLN A 591 9.57 -2.14 14.32
N GLN A 592 9.45 -0.81 14.17
CA GLN A 592 10.39 0.02 13.42
C GLN A 592 11.62 0.44 14.25
N SER A 593 11.69 0.11 15.54
CA SER A 593 12.70 0.62 16.49
C SER A 593 14.13 0.37 16.03
N HIS A 594 14.45 -0.82 15.52
CA HIS A 594 15.79 -1.14 15.04
C HIS A 594 16.26 -0.15 13.96
N GLY A 595 15.44 0.05 12.93
CA GLY A 595 15.75 0.99 11.85
C GLY A 595 15.80 2.46 12.33
N ASN A 596 14.92 2.82 13.27
CA ASN A 596 14.91 4.15 13.87
C ASN A 596 16.19 4.43 14.67
N LEU A 597 16.70 3.46 15.41
CA LEU A 597 17.97 3.54 16.13
C LEU A 597 19.17 3.66 15.19
N ILE A 598 19.21 2.86 14.09
CA ILE A 598 20.25 3.02 13.06
C ILE A 598 20.20 4.42 12.43
N ARG A 599 19.01 4.94 12.11
CA ARG A 599 18.85 6.29 11.58
C ARG A 599 19.30 7.36 12.56
N ALA A 600 18.96 7.21 13.85
CA ALA A 600 19.42 8.11 14.90
C ALA A 600 20.95 8.09 15.05
N ARG A 601 21.59 6.92 14.93
CA ARG A 601 23.05 6.77 14.92
C ARG A 601 23.66 7.53 13.75
N MET A 602 23.16 7.34 12.53
CA MET A 602 23.62 8.07 11.35
C MET A 602 23.48 9.60 11.51
N LEU A 603 22.37 10.07 12.06
CA LEU A 603 22.18 11.50 12.35
C LEU A 603 23.21 12.01 13.37
N LYS A 604 23.46 11.25 14.45
CA LYS A 604 24.48 11.61 15.46
C LYS A 604 25.88 11.69 14.85
N GLU A 605 26.26 10.75 14.01
CA GLU A 605 27.55 10.75 13.36
C GLU A 605 27.74 11.98 12.46
N ILE A 606 26.71 12.35 11.69
CA ILE A 606 26.73 13.52 10.82
C ILE A 606 26.81 14.81 11.66
N VAL A 607 25.96 14.96 12.67
CA VAL A 607 25.91 16.17 13.50
C VAL A 607 27.20 16.34 14.33
N ASN A 608 27.78 15.25 14.88
CA ASN A 608 29.00 15.29 15.68
C ASN A 608 30.27 15.36 14.85
N GLY A 609 30.24 14.93 13.59
CA GLY A 609 31.36 15.05 12.65
C GLY A 609 31.52 16.45 12.05
N LEU A 610 30.54 17.29 12.32
CA LEU A 610 30.50 18.71 11.94
C LEU A 610 31.05 19.58 13.05
#